data_ab972fc0f6a9a19907e0914d81510e5a
#
_entry.id   ab972fc0f6a9a19907e0914d81510e5a
#
_cell.length_a   1.000
_cell.length_b   1.000
_cell.length_c   1.000
_cell.angle_alpha   90.00
_cell.angle_beta   90.00
_cell.angle_gamma   90.00
#
_symmetry.space_group_name_H-M   'P 1'
#
loop_
_entity.id
_entity.type
_entity.pdbx_description
1 polymer ?
#
loop_
_entity_poly.entity_id
_entity_poly.type
_entity_poly.pdbx_seq_one_letter_code
_entity_poly.pdbx_strand_id
1 'polypeptide(L)'
;MTATASFRFAKWLDGWVKLSRCNVIIGKGGMTGEIYKSTFVPHKAVYLTTVGYGTGALLGRGIRRVVGTHWVEELGLAQAIWVLEVENFGPFLVDGDLAGNSLFERENAKIAPGIDKLYAGTRPA
;
A
#
# COMPACT_ATOMS: atom_id res chain seq x y z
N MET A 1 9.89 5.75 7.85
CA MET A 1 9.73 4.92 6.65
C MET A 1 8.51 5.41 5.89
N THR A 2 8.71 5.99 4.74
CA THR A 2 7.63 6.52 3.91
C THR A 2 7.60 5.74 2.61
N ALA A 3 6.73 4.75 2.51
CA ALA A 3 6.50 4.06 1.25
C ALA A 3 5.81 5.03 0.28
N THR A 4 6.49 5.47 -0.75
CA THR A 4 5.93 6.37 -1.78
C THR A 4 5.73 5.67 -3.11
N ALA A 5 5.99 4.38 -3.16
CA ALA A 5 6.26 3.73 -4.43
C ALA A 5 5.20 2.70 -4.85
N SER A 6 4.17 2.44 -4.05
CA SER A 6 3.20 1.36 -4.32
C SER A 6 2.66 1.41 -5.75
N PHE A 7 2.12 2.53 -6.16
CA PHE A 7 1.57 2.69 -7.51
C PHE A 7 2.62 2.56 -8.63
N ARG A 8 3.82 3.11 -8.42
CA ARG A 8 4.90 3.07 -9.43
C ARG A 8 5.43 1.67 -9.69
N PHE A 9 5.35 0.79 -8.68
CA PHE A 9 5.83 -0.58 -8.77
C PHE A 9 4.71 -1.59 -9.03
N ALA A 10 3.47 -1.15 -9.23
CA ALA A 10 2.32 -2.01 -9.48
C ALA A 10 2.55 -3.02 -10.63
N LYS A 11 3.27 -2.62 -11.67
CA LYS A 11 3.61 -3.48 -12.81
C LYS A 11 4.43 -4.73 -12.46
N TRP A 12 5.12 -4.72 -11.33
CA TRP A 12 5.94 -5.84 -10.85
C TRP A 12 5.22 -6.74 -9.86
N LEU A 13 4.07 -6.28 -9.33
CA LEU A 13 3.36 -6.96 -8.24
C LEU A 13 2.87 -8.34 -8.61
N ASP A 14 2.35 -8.54 -9.81
CA ASP A 14 1.86 -9.86 -10.23
C ASP A 14 2.96 -10.92 -10.18
N GLY A 15 4.13 -10.61 -10.75
CA GLY A 15 5.31 -11.49 -10.68
C GLY A 15 5.79 -11.72 -9.25
N TRP A 16 5.81 -10.65 -8.45
CA TRP A 16 6.26 -10.73 -7.06
C TRP A 16 5.30 -11.54 -6.18
N VAL A 17 4.00 -11.35 -6.30
CA VAL A 17 2.99 -12.12 -5.56
C VAL A 17 3.04 -13.60 -5.93
N LYS A 18 3.22 -13.92 -7.22
CA LYS A 18 3.41 -15.31 -7.68
C LYS A 18 4.62 -15.99 -7.05
N LEU A 19 5.74 -15.28 -7.00
CA LEU A 19 7.00 -15.81 -6.45
C LEU A 19 6.97 -15.91 -4.93
N SER A 20 6.55 -14.86 -4.25
CA SER A 20 6.57 -14.76 -2.79
C SER A 20 5.42 -15.52 -2.12
N ARG A 21 4.32 -15.75 -2.85
CA ARG A 21 3.05 -16.25 -2.30
C ARG A 21 2.50 -15.39 -1.16
N CYS A 22 2.91 -14.12 -1.08
CA CYS A 22 2.36 -13.18 -0.12
C CYS A 22 0.94 -12.80 -0.50
N ASN A 23 0.04 -12.90 0.47
CA ASN A 23 -1.36 -12.52 0.31
C ASN A 23 -1.79 -11.35 1.22
N VAL A 24 -0.87 -10.79 1.98
CA VAL A 24 -1.05 -9.53 2.71
C VAL A 24 0.06 -8.59 2.32
N ILE A 25 -0.28 -7.48 1.69
CA ILE A 25 0.66 -6.46 1.24
C ILE A 25 0.34 -5.16 1.96
N ILE A 26 1.35 -4.59 2.62
CA ILE A 26 1.23 -3.34 3.35
C ILE A 26 2.03 -2.27 2.61
N GLY A 27 1.37 -1.19 2.24
CA GLY A 27 2.02 -0.11 1.54
C GLY A 27 1.51 1.26 1.94
N LYS A 28 1.90 2.27 1.20
CA LYS A 28 1.42 3.65 1.37
C LYS A 28 0.56 4.07 0.19
N GLY A 29 -0.53 4.79 0.46
CA GLY A 29 -1.52 5.13 -0.56
C GLY A 29 -2.26 3.88 -1.00
N GLY A 30 -2.81 3.90 -2.20
CA GLY A 30 -3.54 2.79 -2.78
C GLY A 30 -3.10 2.47 -4.20
N MET A 31 -3.84 1.59 -4.84
CA MET A 31 -3.74 1.27 -6.25
C MET A 31 -5.11 1.45 -6.91
N THR A 32 -5.18 1.28 -8.21
CA THR A 32 -6.45 1.29 -8.92
C THR A 32 -7.23 0.00 -8.65
N GLY A 33 -8.54 0.07 -8.69
CA GLY A 33 -9.40 -1.12 -8.60
C GLY A 33 -9.11 -2.14 -9.69
N GLU A 34 -8.62 -1.69 -10.86
CA GLU A 34 -8.17 -2.58 -11.92
C GLU A 34 -7.01 -3.47 -11.46
N ILE A 35 -6.00 -2.90 -10.79
CA ILE A 35 -4.86 -3.65 -10.25
C ILE A 35 -5.33 -4.62 -9.16
N TYR A 36 -6.25 -4.20 -8.29
CA TYR A 36 -6.80 -5.10 -7.29
C TYR A 36 -7.52 -6.30 -7.93
N LYS A 37 -8.35 -6.07 -8.93
CA LYS A 37 -9.07 -7.14 -9.64
C LYS A 37 -8.16 -8.06 -10.45
N SER A 38 -7.17 -7.49 -11.14
CA SER A 38 -6.30 -8.28 -12.03
C SER A 38 -5.19 -9.03 -11.30
N THR A 39 -4.69 -8.47 -10.20
CA THR A 39 -3.53 -9.03 -9.48
C THR A 39 -3.92 -9.61 -8.12
N PHE A 40 -4.64 -8.86 -7.29
CA PHE A 40 -4.88 -9.27 -5.91
C PHE A 40 -5.96 -10.35 -5.80
N VAL A 41 -7.07 -10.21 -6.50
CA VAL A 41 -8.18 -11.19 -6.44
C VAL A 41 -7.74 -12.60 -6.86
N PRO A 42 -7.03 -12.80 -7.99
CA PRO A 42 -6.57 -14.14 -8.39
C PRO A 42 -5.65 -14.81 -7.37
N HIS A 43 -4.86 -14.00 -6.67
CA HIS A 43 -3.92 -14.48 -5.65
C HIS A 43 -4.49 -14.51 -4.23
N LYS A 44 -5.79 -14.21 -4.06
CA LYS A 44 -6.44 -14.10 -2.74
C LYS A 44 -5.67 -13.17 -1.80
N ALA A 45 -5.18 -12.06 -2.35
CA ALA A 45 -4.38 -11.09 -1.62
C ALA A 45 -5.19 -9.84 -1.25
N VAL A 46 -4.79 -9.19 -0.17
CA VAL A 46 -5.35 -7.92 0.30
C VAL A 46 -4.26 -6.85 0.36
N TYR A 47 -4.66 -5.62 0.11
CA TYR A 47 -3.79 -4.47 0.25
C TYR A 47 -4.18 -3.62 1.45
N LEU A 48 -3.24 -3.50 2.36
CA LEU A 48 -3.37 -2.69 3.57
C LEU A 48 -2.56 -1.40 3.41
N THR A 49 -3.09 -0.31 3.93
CA THR A 49 -2.41 0.98 3.86
C THR A 49 -2.44 1.73 5.18
N THR A 50 -1.57 2.70 5.29
CA THR A 50 -1.49 3.62 6.42
C THR A 50 -1.91 5.02 6.00
N VAL A 51 -2.54 5.76 6.88
CA VAL A 51 -2.87 7.17 6.69
C VAL A 51 -1.92 8.06 7.47
N GLY A 52 -1.33 9.04 6.78
CA GLY A 52 -0.50 10.08 7.36
C GLY A 52 0.94 9.65 7.70
N TYR A 53 1.79 10.66 7.84
CA TYR A 53 3.23 10.45 8.10
C TYR A 53 3.51 10.01 9.55
N GLY A 54 2.67 10.39 10.51
CA GLY A 54 2.81 10.01 11.91
C GLY A 54 2.62 8.51 12.17
N THR A 55 1.92 7.80 11.28
CA THR A 55 1.73 6.35 11.41
C THR A 55 3.01 5.55 11.25
N GLY A 56 4.04 6.08 10.58
CA GLY A 56 5.35 5.45 10.52
C GLY A 56 6.00 5.29 11.90
N ALA A 57 5.85 6.28 12.77
CA ALA A 57 6.33 6.21 14.15
C ALA A 57 5.49 5.22 14.99
N LEU A 58 4.18 5.20 14.77
CA LEU A 58 3.27 4.25 15.44
C LEU A 58 3.62 2.81 15.07
N LEU A 59 3.79 2.54 13.78
CA LEU A 59 4.18 1.21 13.29
C LEU A 59 5.56 0.80 13.81
N GLY A 60 6.50 1.75 13.92
CA GLY A 60 7.83 1.49 14.48
C GLY A 60 7.79 0.91 15.90
N ARG A 61 6.79 1.27 16.69
CA ARG A 61 6.59 0.69 18.03
C ARG A 61 6.21 -0.79 18.00
N GLY A 62 5.60 -1.25 16.92
CA GLY A 62 5.24 -2.65 16.73
C GLY A 62 6.40 -3.53 16.27
N ILE A 63 7.56 -2.95 15.91
CA ILE A 63 8.75 -3.72 15.54
C ILE A 63 9.51 -4.09 16.82
N ARG A 64 9.61 -5.38 17.08
CA ARG A 64 10.33 -5.91 18.26
C ARG A 64 11.82 -6.06 18.00
N ARG A 65 12.16 -6.65 16.86
CA ARG A 65 13.55 -6.83 16.44
C ARG A 65 13.68 -7.13 14.96
N VAL A 66 14.86 -6.96 14.43
CA VAL A 66 15.26 -7.46 13.11
C VAL A 66 15.71 -8.91 13.28
N VAL A 67 15.03 -9.82 12.60
CA VAL A 67 15.34 -11.26 12.63
C VAL A 67 16.40 -11.61 11.60
N GLY A 68 16.40 -10.93 10.45
CA GLY A 68 17.38 -11.13 9.39
C GLY A 68 17.31 -10.05 8.33
N THR A 69 18.31 -10.02 7.48
CA THR A 69 18.41 -9.12 6.34
C THR A 69 18.91 -9.89 5.12
N HIS A 70 18.45 -9.49 3.93
CA HIS A 70 18.88 -10.07 2.67
C HIS A 70 19.25 -8.96 1.69
N TRP A 71 20.32 -9.13 0.95
CA TRP A 71 20.82 -8.25 -0.11
C TRP A 71 21.19 -6.83 0.36
N VAL A 72 21.68 -6.71 1.59
CA VAL A 72 22.13 -5.41 2.12
C VAL A 72 23.37 -4.93 1.38
N GLU A 73 24.32 -5.83 1.09
CA GLU A 73 25.57 -5.51 0.41
C GLU A 73 25.34 -5.17 -1.06
N GLU A 74 24.44 -5.91 -1.73
CA GLU A 74 24.18 -5.74 -3.16
C GLU A 74 23.26 -4.56 -3.47
N LEU A 75 22.27 -4.29 -2.61
CA LEU A 75 21.20 -3.31 -2.88
C LEU A 75 21.22 -2.10 -1.94
N GLY A 76 22.03 -2.16 -0.89
CA GLY A 76 22.06 -1.14 0.16
C GLY A 76 20.87 -1.22 1.12
N LEU A 77 20.97 -0.50 2.24
CA LEU A 77 20.02 -0.55 3.36
C LEU A 77 18.58 -0.23 2.96
N ALA A 78 18.37 0.65 1.99
CA ALA A 78 17.04 1.12 1.61
C ALA A 78 16.26 0.15 0.72
N GLN A 79 16.95 -0.75 0.04
CA GLN A 79 16.36 -1.69 -0.93
C GLN A 79 16.50 -3.15 -0.51
N ALA A 80 17.25 -3.41 0.55
CA ALA A 80 17.38 -4.72 1.14
C ALA A 80 16.05 -5.24 1.70
N ILE A 81 15.91 -6.55 1.79
CA ILE A 81 14.79 -7.17 2.51
C ILE A 81 15.15 -7.30 3.99
N TRP A 82 14.26 -6.80 4.82
CA TRP A 82 14.35 -6.87 6.27
C TRP A 82 13.28 -7.82 6.79
N VAL A 83 13.68 -8.85 7.48
CA VAL A 83 12.78 -9.76 8.19
C VAL A 83 12.59 -9.24 9.61
N LEU A 84 11.37 -8.86 9.94
CA LEU A 84 11.04 -8.20 11.20
C LEU A 84 10.12 -9.08 12.04
N GLU A 85 10.42 -9.17 13.32
CA GLU A 85 9.46 -9.65 14.31
C GLU A 85 8.60 -8.48 14.76
N VAL A 86 7.29 -8.64 14.66
CA VAL A 86 6.33 -7.57 14.96
C VAL A 86 5.29 -8.04 15.98
N GLU A 87 4.81 -7.08 16.78
CA GLU A 87 3.74 -7.28 17.74
C GLU A 87 2.83 -6.06 17.77
N ASN A 88 1.52 -6.27 17.75
CA ASN A 88 0.53 -5.19 17.68
C ASN A 88 0.80 -4.21 16.53
N PHE A 89 1.20 -4.74 15.38
CA PHE A 89 1.61 -3.98 14.20
C PHE A 89 0.40 -3.50 13.41
N GLY A 90 0.02 -2.28 13.64
CA GLY A 90 -1.17 -1.63 13.05
C GLY A 90 -1.63 -0.44 13.89
N PRO A 91 -2.87 0.03 13.70
CA PRO A 91 -3.89 -0.46 12.75
C PRO A 91 -3.60 -0.08 11.29
N PHE A 92 -4.24 -0.81 10.38
CA PHE A 92 -4.18 -0.53 8.94
C PHE A 92 -5.59 -0.34 8.37
N LEU A 93 -5.70 0.43 7.29
CA LEU A 93 -6.88 0.47 6.45
C LEU A 93 -6.78 -0.61 5.38
N VAL A 94 -7.89 -1.30 5.11
CA VAL A 94 -8.00 -2.20 3.95
C VAL A 94 -8.40 -1.33 2.76
N ASP A 95 -7.47 -1.04 1.85
CA ASP A 95 -7.80 -0.35 0.60
C ASP A 95 -8.22 -1.33 -0.48
N GLY A 96 -7.46 -2.41 -0.71
CA GLY A 96 -7.84 -3.47 -1.64
C GLY A 96 -8.31 -4.71 -0.90
N ASP A 97 -9.59 -5.08 -1.06
CA ASP A 97 -10.18 -6.27 -0.44
C ASP A 97 -10.09 -7.51 -1.36
N LEU A 98 -10.56 -8.67 -0.85
CA LEU A 98 -10.56 -9.93 -1.59
C LEU A 98 -11.50 -9.96 -2.80
N ALA A 99 -12.43 -9.00 -2.90
CA ALA A 99 -13.34 -8.84 -4.03
C ALA A 99 -12.81 -7.84 -5.08
N GLY A 100 -11.65 -7.22 -4.80
CA GLY A 100 -11.05 -6.21 -5.68
C GLY A 100 -11.66 -4.83 -5.57
N ASN A 101 -12.38 -4.54 -4.48
CA ASN A 101 -12.87 -3.20 -4.22
C ASN A 101 -11.72 -2.32 -3.71
N SER A 102 -11.75 -1.03 -4.08
CA SER A 102 -10.83 -0.01 -3.55
C SER A 102 -11.60 0.95 -2.64
N LEU A 103 -11.11 1.08 -1.40
CA LEU A 103 -11.62 2.06 -0.44
C LEU A 103 -11.45 3.49 -0.99
N PHE A 104 -10.28 3.79 -1.56
CA PHE A 104 -10.00 5.13 -2.06
C PHE A 104 -10.84 5.49 -3.29
N GLU A 105 -11.05 4.59 -4.23
CA GLU A 105 -11.94 4.84 -5.37
C GLU A 105 -13.36 5.11 -4.90
N ARG A 106 -13.86 4.31 -3.97
CA ARG A 106 -15.19 4.49 -3.38
C ARG A 106 -15.36 5.85 -2.71
N GLU A 107 -14.38 6.26 -1.90
CA GLU A 107 -14.45 7.54 -1.20
C GLU A 107 -14.21 8.73 -2.16
N ASN A 108 -13.31 8.59 -3.12
CA ASN A 108 -13.09 9.61 -4.15
C ASN A 108 -14.35 9.86 -4.99
N ALA A 109 -15.10 8.84 -5.33
CA ALA A 109 -16.37 9.00 -6.04
C ALA A 109 -17.39 9.85 -5.27
N LYS A 110 -17.38 9.80 -3.93
CA LYS A 110 -18.23 10.64 -3.07
C LYS A 110 -17.73 12.07 -3.00
N ILE A 111 -16.42 12.28 -3.02
CA ILE A 111 -15.79 13.59 -2.84
C ILE A 111 -15.77 14.39 -4.15
N ALA A 112 -15.62 13.73 -5.30
CA ALA A 112 -15.46 14.37 -6.60
C ALA A 112 -16.53 15.43 -6.93
N PRO A 113 -17.84 15.21 -6.70
CA PRO A 113 -18.86 16.24 -6.95
C PRO A 113 -18.71 17.49 -6.07
N GLY A 114 -18.17 17.33 -4.87
CA GLY A 114 -17.86 18.44 -3.96
C GLY A 114 -16.66 19.27 -4.43
N ILE A 115 -15.64 18.60 -4.91
CA ILE A 115 -14.44 19.23 -5.48
C ILE A 115 -14.81 20.05 -6.72
N ASP A 116 -15.62 19.49 -7.61
CA ASP A 116 -16.04 20.20 -8.82
C ASP A 116 -16.84 21.48 -8.51
N LYS A 117 -17.64 21.48 -7.46
CA LYS A 117 -18.35 22.69 -6.98
C LYS A 117 -17.38 23.73 -6.42
N LEU A 118 -16.37 23.32 -5.66
CA LEU A 118 -15.37 24.21 -5.07
C LEU A 118 -14.53 24.93 -6.13
N TYR A 119 -14.22 24.25 -7.21
CA TYR A 119 -13.38 24.77 -8.29
C TYR A 119 -14.17 25.27 -9.51
N ALA A 120 -15.50 25.28 -9.44
CA ALA A 120 -16.33 25.88 -10.47
C ALA A 120 -16.04 27.39 -10.56
N GLY A 121 -15.43 27.82 -11.66
CA GLY A 121 -15.02 29.22 -11.87
C GLY A 121 -13.54 29.54 -11.57
N THR A 122 -12.76 28.62 -11.05
CA THR A 122 -11.32 28.82 -10.79
C THR A 122 -10.43 28.04 -11.77
N ARG A 123 -10.97 27.11 -12.53
CA ARG A 123 -10.20 26.41 -13.58
C ARG A 123 -10.01 27.36 -14.76
N PRO A 124 -8.75 27.60 -15.20
CA PRO A 124 -8.52 28.32 -16.46
C PRO A 124 -9.17 27.53 -17.60
N ALA A 125 -9.75 28.28 -18.55
CA ALA A 125 -10.37 27.73 -19.73
C ALA A 125 -9.38 26.94 -20.61
#